data_b78447f758f41260a5264db00250e630
#
_entry.id   b78447f758f41260a5264db00250e630
#
_cell.length_a   1.000
_cell.length_b   1.000
_cell.length_c   1.000
_cell.angle_alpha   90.00
_cell.angle_beta   90.00
_cell.angle_gamma   90.00
#
_symmetry.space_group_name_H-M   'P 1'
#
loop_
_entity.id
_entity.type
_entity.pdbx_description
1 polymer ?
#
loop_
_entity_poly.entity_id
_entity_poly.type
_entity_poly.pdbx_seq_one_letter_code
_entity_poly.pdbx_strand_id
1 'polypeptide(L)'
;MGLKILHLHLHGLIRSKDLELGRDPDTGGQTQYVLELVKSLANTSEVEQVDLVTRLIKDKRVSEEYSLSNEFIELGARILRFEFGPSKYLRKELLWPYLDQLTEQLISFYSKPENKPNWIHAHYADAGYVGVKLSKYLKIPLVFTAHSLGREKKRRL
;
A
#
# COMPACT_ATOMS: atom_id res chain seq x y z
N MET A 1 -11.25 -19.52 -11.31
CA MET A 1 -10.30 -18.88 -10.38
C MET A 1 -9.79 -17.59 -11.00
N GLY A 2 -9.88 -16.53 -10.26
CA GLY A 2 -9.51 -15.21 -10.73
C GLY A 2 -8.12 -14.76 -10.28
N LEU A 3 -7.73 -13.60 -10.78
CA LEU A 3 -6.45 -12.97 -10.45
C LEU A 3 -6.49 -12.34 -9.07
N LYS A 4 -5.40 -12.50 -8.33
CA LYS A 4 -5.15 -11.82 -7.05
C LYS A 4 -4.07 -10.78 -7.26
N ILE A 5 -4.34 -9.53 -6.90
CA ILE A 5 -3.45 -8.41 -7.12
C ILE A 5 -3.12 -7.77 -5.78
N LEU A 6 -1.84 -7.50 -5.56
CA LEU A 6 -1.35 -6.82 -4.38
C LEU A 6 -0.91 -5.41 -4.72
N HIS A 7 -1.55 -4.40 -4.13
CA HIS A 7 -1.11 -3.01 -4.19
C HIS A 7 -0.38 -2.62 -2.91
N LEU A 8 0.77 -1.97 -3.06
CA LEU A 8 1.53 -1.39 -1.95
C LEU A 8 1.45 0.13 -2.01
N HIS A 9 0.88 0.74 -0.99
CA HIS A 9 0.79 2.18 -0.80
C HIS A 9 1.08 2.48 0.68
N LEU A 10 2.29 2.94 1.01
CA LEU A 10 2.80 2.88 2.37
C LEU A 10 2.70 4.17 3.16
N HIS A 11 2.71 5.33 2.51
CA HIS A 11 2.71 6.62 3.20
C HIS A 11 1.34 7.30 3.12
N GLY A 12 1.13 8.30 3.99
CA GLY A 12 -0.12 9.03 4.06
C GLY A 12 -1.23 8.24 4.74
N LEU A 13 -2.42 8.81 4.72
CA LEU A 13 -3.61 8.22 5.34
C LEU A 13 -4.56 7.75 4.26
N ILE A 14 -4.77 6.45 4.17
CA ILE A 14 -5.70 5.85 3.23
C ILE A 14 -6.72 4.98 3.96
N ARG A 15 -7.98 5.13 3.58
CA ARG A 15 -9.11 4.35 4.08
C ARG A 15 -10.14 4.12 2.97
N SER A 16 -11.14 3.29 3.22
CA SER A 16 -12.07 2.83 2.18
C SER A 16 -12.96 3.92 1.60
N LYS A 17 -13.21 4.97 2.36
CA LYS A 17 -14.08 6.10 1.97
C LYS A 17 -13.73 7.35 2.75
N ASP A 18 -14.25 8.50 2.29
CA ASP A 18 -14.06 9.80 2.96
C ASP A 18 -12.58 10.12 3.16
N LEU A 19 -11.80 10.05 2.06
CA LEU A 19 -10.37 10.35 2.09
C LEU A 19 -10.12 11.77 2.58
N GLU A 20 -9.10 11.95 3.41
CA GLU A 20 -8.72 13.25 3.98
C GLU A 20 -7.71 13.98 3.09
N LEU A 21 -8.05 14.12 1.80
CA LEU A 21 -7.15 14.72 0.81
C LEU A 21 -6.72 16.13 1.18
N GLY A 22 -5.40 16.39 1.13
CA GLY A 22 -4.84 17.69 1.45
C GLY A 22 -4.63 17.94 2.93
N ARG A 23 -4.95 16.98 3.78
CA ARG A 23 -4.71 17.09 5.22
C ARG A 23 -3.23 17.33 5.54
N ASP A 24 -2.36 16.65 4.81
CA ASP A 24 -0.90 16.78 4.92
C ASP A 24 -0.27 16.49 3.54
N PRO A 25 1.04 16.77 3.36
CA PRO A 25 1.70 16.58 2.07
C PRO A 25 1.68 15.14 1.54
N ASP A 26 1.52 14.15 2.42
CA ASP A 26 1.56 12.73 2.07
C ASP A 26 0.18 12.14 1.79
N THR A 27 -0.90 12.89 2.06
CA THR A 27 -2.28 12.45 1.87
C THR A 27 -2.92 13.30 0.77
N GLY A 28 -2.60 12.98 -0.47
CA GLY A 28 -3.02 13.76 -1.63
C GLY A 28 -3.51 12.91 -2.78
N GLY A 29 -3.25 13.37 -3.99
CA GLY A 29 -3.76 12.76 -5.21
C GLY A 29 -3.37 11.29 -5.41
N GLN A 30 -2.20 10.87 -4.94
CA GLN A 30 -1.79 9.47 -4.98
C GLN A 30 -2.77 8.58 -4.21
N THR A 31 -3.19 9.01 -3.03
CA THR A 31 -4.13 8.27 -2.17
C THR A 31 -5.44 8.02 -2.90
N GLN A 32 -6.01 9.07 -3.49
CA GLN A 32 -7.24 8.95 -4.28
C GLN A 32 -7.06 8.06 -5.50
N TYR A 33 -5.99 8.26 -6.24
CA TYR A 33 -5.69 7.47 -7.44
C TYR A 33 -5.59 5.97 -7.11
N VAL A 34 -4.86 5.62 -6.06
CA VAL A 34 -4.67 4.22 -5.66
C VAL A 34 -5.99 3.59 -5.24
N LEU A 35 -6.78 4.26 -4.43
CA LEU A 35 -8.08 3.72 -3.98
C LEU A 35 -9.03 3.51 -5.16
N GLU A 36 -9.11 4.46 -6.07
CA GLU A 36 -9.95 4.34 -7.27
C GLU A 36 -9.48 3.21 -8.19
N LEU A 37 -8.17 3.04 -8.36
CA LEU A 37 -7.59 1.95 -9.14
C LEU A 37 -7.94 0.59 -8.53
N VAL A 38 -7.80 0.45 -7.23
CA VAL A 38 -8.14 -0.79 -6.50
C VAL A 38 -9.62 -1.15 -6.72
N LYS A 39 -10.52 -0.17 -6.57
CA LYS A 39 -11.95 -0.39 -6.80
C LYS A 39 -12.25 -0.78 -8.24
N SER A 40 -11.63 -0.11 -9.20
CA SER A 40 -11.81 -0.40 -10.62
C SER A 40 -11.36 -1.82 -10.97
N LEU A 41 -10.21 -2.25 -10.45
CA LEU A 41 -9.70 -3.60 -10.64
C LEU A 41 -10.63 -4.65 -10.01
N ALA A 42 -11.14 -4.39 -8.81
CA ALA A 42 -12.05 -5.31 -8.12
C ALA A 42 -13.35 -5.54 -8.89
N ASN A 43 -13.75 -4.57 -9.72
CA ASN A 43 -14.94 -4.68 -10.57
C ASN A 43 -14.66 -5.33 -11.94
N THR A 44 -13.43 -5.74 -12.18
CA THR A 44 -13.05 -6.45 -13.40
C THR A 44 -13.33 -7.94 -13.25
N SER A 45 -13.98 -8.56 -14.24
CA SER A 45 -14.45 -9.93 -14.14
C SER A 45 -13.33 -10.96 -13.91
N GLU A 46 -12.12 -10.69 -14.39
CA GLU A 46 -10.96 -11.58 -14.26
C GLU A 46 -10.28 -11.48 -12.89
N VAL A 47 -10.66 -10.49 -12.09
CA VAL A 47 -10.03 -10.24 -10.79
C VAL A 47 -10.89 -10.84 -9.68
N GLU A 48 -10.26 -11.68 -8.86
CA GLU A 48 -10.89 -12.31 -7.69
C GLU A 48 -10.73 -11.45 -6.44
N GLN A 49 -9.52 -10.92 -6.23
CA GLN A 49 -9.17 -10.21 -5.00
C GLN A 49 -8.10 -9.16 -5.25
N VAL A 50 -8.32 -7.98 -4.69
CA VAL A 50 -7.31 -6.90 -4.64
C VAL A 50 -7.03 -6.59 -3.18
N ASP A 51 -5.77 -6.75 -2.77
CA ASP A 51 -5.30 -6.33 -1.46
C ASP A 51 -4.57 -4.99 -1.60
N LEU A 52 -4.97 -4.02 -0.82
CA LEU A 52 -4.27 -2.75 -0.67
C LEU A 52 -3.54 -2.76 0.67
N VAL A 53 -2.22 -2.94 0.62
CA VAL A 53 -1.39 -2.97 1.82
C VAL A 53 -0.90 -1.57 2.14
N THR A 54 -1.06 -1.17 3.40
CA THR A 54 -0.59 0.09 3.92
C THR A 54 -0.16 -0.07 5.38
N ARG A 55 0.24 1.03 6.00
CA ARG A 55 0.75 1.02 7.37
C ARG A 55 -0.39 1.10 8.39
N LEU A 56 -0.30 0.28 9.42
CA LEU A 56 -1.20 0.36 10.57
C LEU A 56 -0.75 1.51 11.48
N ILE A 57 -1.67 2.39 11.83
CA ILE A 57 -1.38 3.61 12.58
C ILE A 57 -2.28 3.67 13.81
N LYS A 58 -1.66 3.78 15.00
CA LYS A 58 -2.35 4.02 16.26
C LYS A 58 -1.87 5.37 16.80
N ASP A 59 -2.66 6.40 16.60
CA ASP A 59 -2.31 7.77 16.96
C ASP A 59 -3.59 8.55 17.29
N LYS A 60 -3.63 9.18 18.45
CA LYS A 60 -4.81 9.95 18.90
C LYS A 60 -5.15 11.12 17.96
N ARG A 61 -4.19 11.55 17.13
CA ARG A 61 -4.37 12.66 16.19
C ARG A 61 -5.08 12.26 14.91
N VAL A 62 -5.28 10.96 14.68
CA VAL A 62 -5.92 10.44 13.47
C VAL A 62 -7.07 9.50 13.83
N SER A 63 -7.95 9.23 12.86
CA SER A 63 -9.10 8.35 13.06
C SER A 63 -8.68 6.94 13.45
N GLU A 64 -9.49 6.28 14.29
CA GLU A 64 -9.29 4.90 14.69
C GLU A 64 -9.33 3.91 13.53
N GLU A 65 -9.95 4.27 12.42
CA GLU A 65 -10.01 3.43 11.22
C GLU A 65 -8.62 3.04 10.71
N TYR A 66 -7.62 3.93 10.87
CA TYR A 66 -6.24 3.66 10.45
C TYR A 66 -5.52 2.62 11.31
N SER A 67 -6.15 2.18 12.39
CA SER A 67 -5.65 1.11 13.27
C SER A 67 -6.30 -0.26 12.99
N LEU A 68 -7.23 -0.34 12.05
CA LEU A 68 -7.85 -1.61 11.67
C LEU A 68 -6.89 -2.41 10.78
N SER A 69 -6.59 -3.64 11.20
CA SER A 69 -5.70 -4.52 10.44
C SER A 69 -6.32 -4.97 9.11
N ASN A 70 -7.65 -5.07 9.06
CA ASN A 70 -8.39 -5.45 7.86
C ASN A 70 -9.60 -4.54 7.72
N GLU A 71 -9.68 -3.82 6.60
CA GLU A 71 -10.81 -2.94 6.32
C GLU A 71 -11.42 -3.30 4.97
N PHE A 72 -12.74 -3.54 4.97
CA PHE A 72 -13.49 -3.81 3.76
C PHE A 72 -13.57 -2.55 2.89
N ILE A 73 -13.28 -2.68 1.60
CA ILE A 73 -13.49 -1.61 0.61
C ILE A 73 -14.80 -1.89 -0.14
N GLU A 74 -14.83 -3.00 -0.86
CA GLU A 74 -15.98 -3.52 -1.57
C GLU A 74 -15.75 -5.00 -1.87
N LEU A 75 -16.72 -5.68 -2.47
CA LEU A 75 -16.57 -7.09 -2.82
C LEU A 75 -15.32 -7.29 -3.69
N GLY A 76 -14.39 -8.11 -3.23
CA GLY A 76 -13.13 -8.38 -3.91
C GLY A 76 -12.03 -7.36 -3.64
N ALA A 77 -12.21 -6.42 -2.72
CA ALA A 77 -11.18 -5.43 -2.38
C ALA A 77 -11.15 -5.14 -0.88
N ARG A 78 -9.96 -5.12 -0.31
CA ARG A 78 -9.75 -4.83 1.12
C ARG A 78 -8.45 -4.08 1.35
N ILE A 79 -8.38 -3.35 2.47
CA ILE A 79 -7.15 -2.77 2.98
C ILE A 79 -6.61 -3.70 4.06
N LEU A 80 -5.35 -4.07 3.93
CA LEU A 80 -4.60 -4.78 4.97
C LEU A 80 -3.54 -3.85 5.52
N ARG A 81 -3.54 -3.67 6.84
CA ARG A 81 -2.55 -2.81 7.51
C ARG A 81 -1.61 -3.64 8.35
N PHE A 82 -0.33 -3.34 8.22
CA PHE A 82 0.77 -4.01 8.93
C PHE A 82 1.51 -3.01 9.80
N GLU A 83 1.89 -3.44 10.99
CA GLU A 83 2.71 -2.62 11.89
C GLU A 83 4.17 -2.64 11.43
N PHE A 84 4.73 -1.47 11.20
CA PHE A 84 6.17 -1.30 11.03
C PHE A 84 6.56 0.10 11.50
N GLY A 85 7.67 0.17 12.24
CA GLY A 85 8.08 1.39 12.92
C GLY A 85 7.18 1.76 14.10
N PRO A 86 7.30 2.99 14.61
CA PRO A 86 6.45 3.50 15.69
C PRO A 86 4.97 3.50 15.31
N SER A 87 4.07 3.35 16.27
CA SER A 87 2.63 3.27 16.00
C SER A 87 2.01 4.60 15.56
N LYS A 88 2.65 5.73 15.87
CA LYS A 88 2.16 7.06 15.51
C LYS A 88 2.26 7.33 14.01
N TYR A 89 1.47 8.30 13.52
CA TYR A 89 1.55 8.74 12.14
C TYR A 89 2.92 9.37 11.85
N LEU A 90 3.56 8.93 10.76
CA LEU A 90 4.87 9.41 10.32
C LEU A 90 4.77 9.92 8.88
N ARG A 91 5.47 11.02 8.58
CA ARG A 91 5.67 11.45 7.19
C ARG A 91 6.55 10.43 6.44
N LYS A 92 6.40 10.37 5.13
CA LYS A 92 7.04 9.34 4.29
C LYS A 92 8.54 9.25 4.42
N GLU A 93 9.22 10.39 4.64
CA GLU A 93 10.67 10.43 4.76
C GLU A 93 11.18 9.64 5.97
N LEU A 94 10.33 9.45 6.97
CA LEU A 94 10.67 8.74 8.21
C LEU A 94 10.36 7.24 8.16
N LEU A 95 9.77 6.74 7.07
CA LEU A 95 9.40 5.33 6.96
C LEU A 95 10.56 4.42 6.55
N TRP A 96 11.54 4.97 5.85
CA TRP A 96 12.63 4.19 5.22
C TRP A 96 13.35 3.22 6.16
N PRO A 97 13.69 3.60 7.41
CA PRO A 97 14.37 2.67 8.32
C PRO A 97 13.57 1.43 8.69
N TYR A 98 12.24 1.45 8.45
CA TYR A 98 11.34 0.39 8.88
C TYR A 98 10.81 -0.47 7.72
N LEU A 99 11.22 -0.19 6.49
CA LEU A 99 10.69 -0.88 5.31
C LEU A 99 11.07 -2.38 5.27
N ASP A 100 12.24 -2.74 5.77
CA ASP A 100 12.64 -4.14 5.85
C ASP A 100 11.76 -4.93 6.83
N GLN A 101 11.34 -4.29 7.92
CA GLN A 101 10.41 -4.88 8.88
C GLN A 101 9.09 -5.23 8.21
N LEU A 102 8.56 -4.33 7.39
CA LEU A 102 7.35 -4.60 6.60
C LEU A 102 7.57 -5.72 5.60
N THR A 103 8.71 -5.70 4.90
CA THR A 103 9.04 -6.72 3.89
C THR A 103 9.00 -8.13 4.48
N GLU A 104 9.58 -8.33 5.65
CA GLU A 104 9.57 -9.63 6.34
C GLU A 104 8.14 -10.10 6.65
N GLN A 105 7.29 -9.20 7.12
CA GLN A 105 5.90 -9.53 7.41
C GLN A 105 5.13 -9.91 6.13
N LEU A 106 5.35 -9.18 5.04
CA LEU A 106 4.70 -9.45 3.76
C LEU A 106 5.16 -10.77 3.15
N ILE A 107 6.46 -11.09 3.27
CA ILE A 107 6.98 -12.39 2.84
C ILE A 107 6.27 -13.51 3.58
N SER A 108 6.15 -13.40 4.89
CA SER A 108 5.47 -14.41 5.72
C SER A 108 4.01 -14.58 5.32
N PHE A 109 3.29 -13.48 5.13
CA PHE A 109 1.86 -13.51 4.80
C PHE A 109 1.61 -14.02 3.38
N TYR A 110 2.33 -13.49 2.39
CA TYR A 110 2.09 -13.79 0.98
C TYR A 110 2.80 -15.04 0.45
N SER A 111 3.66 -15.66 1.24
CA SER A 111 4.24 -16.98 0.91
C SER A 111 3.22 -18.11 1.06
N LYS A 112 2.14 -17.89 1.81
CA LYS A 112 1.07 -18.88 1.94
C LYS A 112 0.34 -18.99 0.61
N PRO A 113 0.13 -20.21 0.07
CA PRO A 113 -0.49 -20.40 -1.24
C PRO A 113 -1.83 -19.69 -1.41
N GLU A 114 -2.66 -19.69 -0.35
CA GLU A 114 -3.97 -19.05 -0.37
C GLU A 114 -3.92 -17.53 -0.47
N ASN A 115 -2.78 -16.92 -0.10
CA ASN A 115 -2.60 -15.47 -0.13
C ASN A 115 -1.79 -14.99 -1.32
N LYS A 116 -1.03 -15.87 -1.98
CA LYS A 116 -0.06 -15.49 -3.00
C LYS A 116 -0.70 -14.72 -4.15
N PRO A 117 -0.27 -13.47 -4.42
CA PRO A 117 -0.81 -12.70 -5.53
C PRO A 117 -0.19 -13.13 -6.87
N ASN A 118 -0.88 -12.79 -7.96
CA ASN A 118 -0.36 -12.99 -9.31
C ASN A 118 0.66 -11.93 -9.70
N TRP A 119 0.50 -10.70 -9.20
CA TRP A 119 1.50 -9.65 -9.34
C TRP A 119 1.38 -8.62 -8.22
N ILE A 120 2.41 -7.78 -8.10
CA ILE A 120 2.49 -6.68 -7.16
C ILE A 120 2.49 -5.37 -7.95
N HIS A 121 1.71 -4.39 -7.50
CA HIS A 121 1.79 -3.03 -8.00
C HIS A 121 2.22 -2.10 -6.85
N ALA A 122 3.43 -1.56 -6.93
CA ALA A 122 3.99 -0.68 -5.93
C ALA A 122 3.86 0.78 -6.36
N HIS A 123 3.41 1.63 -5.46
CA HIS A 123 3.18 3.06 -5.69
C HIS A 123 4.17 3.89 -4.89
N TYR A 124 5.00 4.65 -5.58
CA TYR A 124 6.04 5.50 -5.04
C TYR A 124 7.29 4.72 -4.60
N ALA A 125 8.37 5.47 -4.29
CA ALA A 125 9.68 4.87 -4.05
C ALA A 125 9.74 3.94 -2.83
N ASP A 126 9.08 4.31 -1.73
CA ASP A 126 9.02 3.48 -0.52
C ASP A 126 8.38 2.11 -0.78
N ALA A 127 7.23 2.10 -1.42
CA ALA A 127 6.56 0.87 -1.83
C ALA A 127 7.36 0.11 -2.90
N GLY A 128 8.04 0.84 -3.79
CA GLY A 128 8.92 0.24 -4.80
C GLY A 128 10.05 -0.56 -4.19
N TYR A 129 10.68 -0.04 -3.14
CA TYR A 129 11.72 -0.74 -2.40
C TYR A 129 11.22 -2.08 -1.85
N VAL A 130 10.09 -2.06 -1.16
CA VAL A 130 9.47 -3.28 -0.61
C VAL A 130 9.02 -4.21 -1.73
N GLY A 131 8.40 -3.66 -2.78
CA GLY A 131 7.89 -4.42 -3.92
C GLY A 131 8.98 -5.19 -4.65
N VAL A 132 10.16 -4.60 -4.85
CA VAL A 132 11.29 -5.30 -5.50
C VAL A 132 11.72 -6.52 -4.70
N LYS A 133 11.87 -6.38 -3.39
CA LYS A 133 12.27 -7.49 -2.52
C LYS A 133 11.21 -8.59 -2.48
N LEU A 134 9.96 -8.20 -2.34
CA LEU A 134 8.85 -9.15 -2.29
C LEU A 134 8.67 -9.88 -3.62
N SER A 135 8.76 -9.17 -4.73
CA SER A 135 8.67 -9.73 -6.08
C SER A 135 9.76 -10.78 -6.33
N LYS A 136 10.99 -10.48 -5.94
CA LYS A 136 12.11 -11.42 -6.09
C LYS A 136 11.91 -12.67 -5.22
N TYR A 137 11.47 -12.49 -4.00
CA TYR A 137 11.26 -13.61 -3.08
C TYR A 137 10.12 -14.52 -3.54
N LEU A 138 8.99 -13.94 -3.92
CA LEU A 138 7.81 -14.69 -4.36
C LEU A 138 7.88 -15.15 -5.81
N LYS A 139 8.84 -14.62 -6.59
CA LYS A 139 9.01 -14.90 -8.03
C LYS A 139 7.76 -14.55 -8.83
N ILE A 140 7.23 -13.35 -8.59
CA ILE A 140 6.06 -12.81 -9.30
C ILE A 140 6.38 -11.44 -9.88
N PRO A 141 5.66 -11.02 -10.94
CA PRO A 141 5.91 -9.72 -11.58
C PRO A 141 5.65 -8.53 -10.67
N LEU A 142 6.41 -7.46 -10.88
CA LEU A 142 6.23 -6.17 -10.23
C LEU A 142 5.88 -5.11 -11.26
N VAL A 143 4.80 -4.37 -11.01
CA VAL A 143 4.46 -3.13 -11.70
C VAL A 143 4.78 -1.97 -10.76
N PHE A 144 5.39 -0.92 -11.28
CA PHE A 144 5.79 0.23 -10.46
C PHE A 144 5.26 1.52 -11.06
N THR A 145 4.58 2.33 -10.22
CA THR A 145 4.18 3.69 -10.57
C THR A 145 4.92 4.67 -9.67
N ALA A 146 5.73 5.53 -10.30
CA ALA A 146 6.62 6.44 -9.58
C ALA A 146 5.89 7.56 -8.83
N HIS A 147 4.78 8.04 -9.35
CA HIS A 147 4.00 9.19 -8.89
C HIS A 147 4.81 10.50 -8.85
N SER A 148 6.12 10.43 -8.62
CA SER A 148 7.05 11.54 -8.79
C SER A 148 8.46 10.98 -9.00
N LEU A 149 9.29 11.77 -9.72
CA LEU A 149 10.68 11.39 -10.00
C LEU A 149 11.61 12.15 -9.05
N GLY A 150 12.48 11.41 -8.34
CA GLY A 150 13.38 11.97 -7.36
C GLY A 150 14.33 13.03 -7.94
N ARG A 151 14.79 12.83 -9.17
CA ARG A 151 15.66 13.81 -9.86
C ARG A 151 14.94 15.13 -10.12
N GLU A 152 13.66 15.06 -10.51
CA GLU A 152 12.85 16.26 -10.74
C GLU A 152 12.57 17.00 -9.43
N LYS A 153 12.32 16.28 -8.34
CA LYS A 153 12.16 16.88 -7.01
C LYS A 153 13.42 17.61 -6.58
N LYS A 154 14.59 17.01 -6.79
CA LYS A 154 15.87 17.62 -6.42
C LYS A 154 16.15 18.91 -7.18
N ARG A 155 15.69 19.00 -8.44
CA ARG A 155 15.86 20.22 -9.26
C ARG A 155 14.94 21.37 -8.81
N ARG A 156 13.81 21.05 -8.16
CA ARG A 156 12.83 22.05 -7.72
C ARG A 156 13.07 22.55 -6.29
N LEU A 157 13.97 21.91 -5.58
CA LEU A 157 14.40 22.31 -4.24
C LEU A 157 15.67 23.14 -4.31
#